data_588a2be3851ca045f55766f82b6776b5
#
_entry.id   588a2be3851ca045f55766f82b6776b5
#
_cell.length_a   1.000
_cell.length_b   1.000
_cell.length_c   1.000
_cell.angle_alpha   90.00
_cell.angle_beta   90.00
_cell.angle_gamma   90.00
#
_symmetry.space_group_name_H-M   'P 1'
#
loop_
_entity.id
_entity.type
_entity.pdbx_description
1 polymer ?
#
loop_
_entity_poly.entity_id
_entity_poly.type
_entity_poly.pdbx_seq_one_letter_code
_entity_poly.pdbx_strand_id
1 'polypeptide(L)'
;MVSLNRRTSMALFSDPLDHYSHRVRIVMEEKGVSAELINSDINDLSKEIIELSPYATLPVLVDRDVCLYDSIILMEYLDERFPHPPLLPVYPVARAHMRLFIQRIEEDWCTLFDKLLEDNLKPSEEKKIRQDLRSHLSGTISILKEKPYFMSDDFSLVDCCIGPILWRLPLVGIEIKEEAKTRPLHEYMKLILTRPAFLDSLSDEERDIRSIT
;
A
#
# COMPACT_ATOMS: atom_id res chain seq x y z
N MET A 1 -23.02 20.05 8.83
CA MET A 1 -23.29 18.61 8.82
C MET A 1 -23.58 18.25 7.38
N VAL A 2 -22.59 17.64 6.73
CA VAL A 2 -22.75 17.14 5.36
C VAL A 2 -23.76 15.99 5.45
N SER A 3 -24.82 16.04 4.66
CA SER A 3 -25.74 14.92 4.49
C SER A 3 -24.95 13.83 3.74
N LEU A 4 -24.27 12.97 4.49
CA LEU A 4 -23.79 11.70 3.94
C LEU A 4 -25.01 11.03 3.32
N ASN A 5 -25.04 11.01 1.99
CA ASN A 5 -26.02 10.22 1.27
C ASN A 5 -25.82 8.80 1.74
N ARG A 6 -26.73 8.25 2.57
CA ARG A 6 -26.60 6.93 3.20
C ARG A 6 -26.40 5.90 2.10
N ARG A 7 -25.14 5.58 1.78
CA ARG A 7 -24.85 4.49 0.88
C ARG A 7 -25.24 3.19 1.58
N THR A 8 -26.03 2.39 0.93
CA THR A 8 -26.43 1.07 1.44
C THR A 8 -25.29 0.06 1.30
N SER A 9 -24.30 0.35 0.47
CA SER A 9 -23.12 -0.45 0.18
C SER A 9 -21.84 0.33 0.55
N MET A 10 -20.79 -0.40 0.90
CA MET A 10 -19.44 0.15 1.09
C MET A 10 -18.92 0.71 -0.23
N ALA A 11 -18.24 1.85 -0.19
CA ALA A 11 -17.59 2.46 -1.35
C ALA A 11 -16.16 2.90 -1.00
N LEU A 12 -15.21 2.64 -1.91
CA LEU A 12 -13.83 3.08 -1.82
C LEU A 12 -13.52 4.03 -2.97
N PHE A 13 -13.23 5.29 -2.64
CA PHE A 13 -12.64 6.26 -3.56
C PHE A 13 -11.14 5.99 -3.60
N SER A 14 -10.63 5.63 -4.75
CA SER A 14 -9.28 5.10 -4.92
C SER A 14 -8.64 5.71 -6.15
N ASP A 15 -7.43 6.22 -6.02
CA ASP A 15 -6.62 6.52 -7.17
C ASP A 15 -6.07 5.21 -7.77
N PRO A 16 -6.24 4.98 -9.08
CA PRO A 16 -5.85 3.72 -9.71
C PRO A 16 -4.33 3.49 -9.75
N LEU A 17 -3.50 4.55 -9.64
CA LEU A 17 -2.04 4.46 -9.74
C LEU A 17 -1.32 4.64 -8.39
N ASP A 18 -2.02 5.14 -7.39
CA ASP A 18 -1.46 5.45 -6.08
C ASP A 18 -1.19 4.19 -5.25
N HIS A 19 -0.04 4.15 -4.59
CA HIS A 19 0.33 3.02 -3.74
C HIS A 19 -0.43 2.98 -2.42
N TYR A 20 -0.91 4.13 -1.90
CA TYR A 20 -1.75 4.20 -0.70
C TYR A 20 -3.14 3.64 -0.96
N SER A 21 -3.70 3.93 -2.12
CA SER A 21 -4.96 3.35 -2.58
C SER A 21 -4.82 1.85 -2.84
N HIS A 22 -3.73 1.42 -3.47
CA HIS A 22 -3.48 0.02 -3.80
C HIS A 22 -3.43 -0.87 -2.55
N ARG A 23 -2.75 -0.44 -1.47
CA ARG A 23 -2.67 -1.26 -0.24
C ARG A 23 -4.03 -1.50 0.42
N VAL A 24 -4.96 -0.57 0.30
CA VAL A 24 -6.35 -0.76 0.77
C VAL A 24 -7.08 -1.77 -0.10
N ARG A 25 -6.92 -1.69 -1.44
CA ARG A 25 -7.47 -2.69 -2.35
C ARG A 25 -6.95 -4.10 -2.05
N ILE A 26 -5.64 -4.25 -1.74
CA ILE A 26 -5.08 -5.55 -1.32
C ILE A 26 -5.80 -6.09 -0.07
N VAL A 27 -6.00 -5.25 0.94
CA VAL A 27 -6.71 -5.67 2.16
C VAL A 27 -8.15 -6.08 1.85
N MET A 28 -8.85 -5.37 0.97
CA MET A 28 -10.21 -5.74 0.56
C MET A 28 -10.24 -7.11 -0.11
N GLU A 29 -9.31 -7.38 -1.02
CA GLU A 29 -9.20 -8.69 -1.70
C GLU A 29 -8.81 -9.81 -0.71
N GLU A 30 -7.89 -9.58 0.21
CA GLU A 30 -7.54 -10.55 1.27
C GLU A 30 -8.73 -10.88 2.19
N LYS A 31 -9.62 -9.92 2.39
CA LYS A 31 -10.83 -10.07 3.20
C LYS A 31 -12.03 -10.61 2.42
N GLY A 32 -11.94 -10.68 1.10
CA GLY A 32 -13.07 -11.01 0.24
C GLY A 32 -14.22 -10.00 0.37
N VAL A 33 -13.87 -8.73 0.59
CA VAL A 33 -14.84 -7.65 0.80
C VAL A 33 -15.19 -6.99 -0.52
N SER A 34 -16.45 -7.03 -0.88
CA SER A 34 -16.97 -6.30 -2.03
C SER A 34 -17.37 -4.88 -1.64
N ALA A 35 -16.80 -3.90 -2.33
CA ALA A 35 -17.20 -2.49 -2.24
C ALA A 35 -17.32 -1.92 -3.66
N GLU A 36 -18.07 -0.82 -3.78
CA GLU A 36 -18.07 -0.02 -5.00
C GLU A 36 -16.71 0.69 -5.10
N LEU A 37 -15.89 0.31 -6.08
CA LEU A 37 -14.62 0.98 -6.35
C LEU A 37 -14.87 2.19 -7.24
N ILE A 38 -14.58 3.39 -6.74
CA ILE A 38 -14.75 4.66 -7.46
C ILE A 38 -13.38 5.20 -7.79
N ASN A 39 -12.98 5.06 -9.06
CA ASN A 39 -11.72 5.61 -9.55
C ASN A 39 -11.75 7.14 -9.44
N SER A 40 -10.72 7.69 -8.83
CA SER A 40 -10.60 9.12 -8.53
C SER A 40 -9.16 9.55 -8.78
N ASP A 41 -8.99 10.70 -9.45
CA ASP A 41 -7.67 11.29 -9.66
C ASP A 41 -7.35 12.26 -8.53
N ILE A 42 -6.20 12.06 -7.85
CA ILE A 42 -5.74 12.95 -6.78
C ILE A 42 -5.53 14.41 -7.27
N ASN A 43 -5.27 14.59 -8.57
CA ASN A 43 -5.08 15.91 -9.17
C ASN A 43 -6.41 16.60 -9.59
N ASP A 44 -7.52 15.83 -9.63
CA ASP A 44 -8.86 16.34 -9.98
C ASP A 44 -9.93 15.75 -9.06
N LEU A 45 -9.83 16.06 -7.77
CA LEU A 45 -10.75 15.53 -6.76
C LEU A 45 -12.15 16.12 -6.93
N SER A 46 -13.15 15.24 -6.89
CA SER A 46 -14.55 15.64 -6.88
C SER A 46 -14.90 16.40 -5.59
N LYS A 47 -15.94 17.24 -5.66
CA LYS A 47 -16.45 17.96 -4.47
C LYS A 47 -16.84 16.99 -3.35
N GLU A 48 -17.37 15.82 -3.69
CA GLU A 48 -17.74 14.78 -2.72
C GLU A 48 -16.51 14.36 -1.90
N ILE A 49 -15.38 14.09 -2.54
CA ILE A 49 -14.14 13.65 -1.85
C ILE A 49 -13.61 14.78 -0.95
N ILE A 50 -13.63 16.02 -1.43
CA ILE A 50 -13.17 17.19 -0.65
C ILE A 50 -14.02 17.38 0.62
N GLU A 51 -15.32 17.08 0.54
CA GLU A 51 -16.21 17.14 1.69
C GLU A 51 -16.01 15.96 2.66
N LEU A 52 -15.61 14.79 2.15
CA LEU A 52 -15.40 13.57 2.94
C LEU A 52 -14.01 13.52 3.59
N SER A 53 -12.97 14.05 2.94
CA SER A 53 -11.59 14.07 3.43
C SER A 53 -11.14 15.51 3.71
N PRO A 54 -10.89 15.88 4.98
CA PRO A 54 -10.48 17.25 5.33
C PRO A 54 -9.09 17.63 4.80
N TYR A 55 -8.32 16.65 4.37
CA TYR A 55 -6.98 16.83 3.78
C TYR A 55 -6.99 16.71 2.26
N ALA A 56 -8.16 16.48 1.65
CA ALA A 56 -8.29 16.26 0.20
C ALA A 56 -7.31 15.17 -0.30
N THR A 57 -7.28 14.02 0.38
CA THR A 57 -6.40 12.90 0.09
C THR A 57 -7.19 11.66 -0.29
N LEU A 58 -6.56 10.75 -1.01
CA LEU A 58 -7.04 9.41 -1.30
C LEU A 58 -6.14 8.37 -0.57
N PRO A 59 -6.65 7.18 -0.27
CA PRO A 59 -8.02 6.71 -0.46
C PRO A 59 -9.01 7.21 0.60
N VAL A 60 -10.31 7.18 0.27
CA VAL A 60 -11.42 7.45 1.19
C VAL A 60 -12.40 6.29 1.16
N LEU A 61 -12.77 5.78 2.33
CA LEU A 61 -13.75 4.70 2.49
C LEU A 61 -15.03 5.23 3.11
N VAL A 62 -16.16 4.91 2.51
CA VAL A 62 -17.48 5.16 3.08
C VAL A 62 -18.17 3.82 3.33
N ASP A 63 -18.50 3.55 4.60
CA ASP A 63 -19.30 2.38 5.00
C ASP A 63 -20.49 2.86 5.84
N ARG A 64 -21.67 2.91 5.26
CA ARG A 64 -22.91 3.41 5.87
C ARG A 64 -22.77 4.85 6.36
N ASP A 65 -22.73 5.03 7.69
CA ASP A 65 -22.60 6.34 8.35
C ASP A 65 -21.14 6.69 8.70
N VAL A 66 -20.18 5.79 8.38
CA VAL A 66 -18.76 5.96 8.65
C VAL A 66 -18.06 6.44 7.39
N CYS A 67 -17.28 7.52 7.52
CA CYS A 67 -16.37 7.99 6.50
C CYS A 67 -14.96 8.02 7.09
N LEU A 68 -14.04 7.34 6.43
CA LEU A 68 -12.65 7.20 6.86
C LEU A 68 -11.72 7.64 5.73
N TYR A 69 -10.63 8.24 6.11
CA TYR A 69 -9.50 8.61 5.25
C TYR A 69 -8.21 8.19 5.96
N ASP A 70 -7.05 8.25 5.27
CA ASP A 70 -5.79 7.63 5.65
C ASP A 70 -5.81 6.10 5.49
N SER A 71 -4.96 5.64 4.58
CA SER A 71 -4.94 4.23 4.16
C SER A 71 -4.61 3.25 5.30
N ILE A 72 -3.83 3.65 6.31
CA ILE A 72 -3.53 2.79 7.47
C ILE A 72 -4.79 2.61 8.32
N ILE A 73 -5.52 3.70 8.56
CA ILE A 73 -6.79 3.65 9.28
C ILE A 73 -7.80 2.78 8.53
N LEU A 74 -7.88 2.92 7.20
CA LEU A 74 -8.76 2.11 6.36
C LEU A 74 -8.41 0.62 6.46
N MET A 75 -7.12 0.27 6.36
CA MET A 75 -6.67 -1.12 6.45
C MET A 75 -6.98 -1.73 7.82
N GLU A 76 -6.72 -1.01 8.91
CA GLU A 76 -7.03 -1.49 10.26
C GLU A 76 -8.55 -1.62 10.46
N TYR A 77 -9.34 -0.64 9.99
CA TYR A 77 -10.81 -0.73 10.04
C TYR A 77 -11.32 -1.97 9.31
N LEU A 78 -10.82 -2.24 8.10
CA LEU A 78 -11.21 -3.42 7.32
C LEU A 78 -10.81 -4.72 8.03
N ASP A 79 -9.63 -4.78 8.64
CA ASP A 79 -9.18 -5.95 9.39
C ASP A 79 -10.04 -6.22 10.64
N GLU A 80 -10.43 -5.17 11.37
CA GLU A 80 -11.30 -5.28 12.54
C GLU A 80 -12.77 -5.54 12.16
N ARG A 81 -13.26 -4.95 11.08
CA ARG A 81 -14.62 -5.11 10.58
C ARG A 81 -14.87 -6.50 9.99
N PHE A 82 -13.84 -7.08 9.36
CA PHE A 82 -13.83 -8.39 8.74
C PHE A 82 -12.66 -9.22 9.32
N PRO A 83 -12.83 -9.84 10.50
CA PRO A 83 -11.72 -10.38 11.27
C PRO A 83 -11.03 -11.62 10.67
N HIS A 84 -11.55 -12.18 9.58
CA HIS A 84 -10.98 -13.38 8.95
C HIS A 84 -10.72 -13.19 7.45
N PRO A 85 -9.51 -13.60 6.98
CA PRO A 85 -8.32 -13.96 7.75
C PRO A 85 -7.75 -12.73 8.51
N PRO A 86 -7.15 -12.89 9.70
CA PRO A 86 -6.56 -11.77 10.43
C PRO A 86 -5.28 -11.28 9.72
N LEU A 87 -5.16 -9.97 9.56
CA LEU A 87 -3.95 -9.33 8.99
C LEU A 87 -3.15 -8.58 10.07
N LEU A 88 -3.67 -8.48 11.29
CA LEU A 88 -2.98 -8.03 12.48
C LEU A 88 -2.89 -9.14 13.52
N PRO A 89 -1.77 -9.25 14.26
CA PRO A 89 -1.64 -10.22 15.34
C PRO A 89 -2.66 -9.98 16.45
N VAL A 90 -3.05 -11.04 17.15
CA VAL A 90 -3.99 -10.96 18.28
C VAL A 90 -3.33 -10.29 19.50
N TYR A 91 -2.04 -10.56 19.73
CA TYR A 91 -1.35 -10.11 20.94
C TYR A 91 -0.95 -8.62 20.86
N PRO A 92 -1.24 -7.82 21.91
CA PRO A 92 -1.00 -6.37 21.89
C PRO A 92 0.43 -5.97 21.61
N VAL A 93 1.42 -6.71 22.14
CA VAL A 93 2.85 -6.42 21.91
C VAL A 93 3.21 -6.62 20.43
N ALA A 94 2.78 -7.72 19.83
CA ALA A 94 3.01 -7.99 18.42
C ALA A 94 2.30 -6.94 17.51
N ARG A 95 1.07 -6.54 17.86
CA ARG A 95 0.35 -5.44 17.18
C ARG A 95 1.13 -4.13 17.26
N ALA A 96 1.63 -3.78 18.43
CA ALA A 96 2.41 -2.54 18.60
C ALA A 96 3.68 -2.55 17.74
N HIS A 97 4.42 -3.67 17.72
CA HIS A 97 5.59 -3.82 16.84
C HIS A 97 5.22 -3.69 15.36
N MET A 98 4.11 -4.31 14.93
CA MET A 98 3.66 -4.21 13.55
C MET A 98 3.33 -2.77 13.15
N ARG A 99 2.63 -2.01 14.00
CA ARG A 99 2.36 -0.58 13.78
C ARG A 99 3.64 0.25 13.70
N LEU A 100 4.64 -0.04 14.54
CA LEU A 100 5.95 0.61 14.44
C LEU A 100 6.66 0.33 13.12
N PHE A 101 6.52 -0.90 12.57
CA PHE A 101 7.07 -1.20 11.24
C PHE A 101 6.32 -0.48 10.13
N ILE A 102 5.00 -0.43 10.19
CA ILE A 102 4.20 0.34 9.24
C ILE A 102 4.63 1.81 9.26
N GLN A 103 4.75 2.42 10.44
CA GLN A 103 5.23 3.80 10.58
C GLN A 103 6.61 3.99 9.95
N ARG A 104 7.55 3.07 10.18
CA ARG A 104 8.88 3.15 9.56
C ARG A 104 8.84 3.02 8.04
N ILE A 105 7.95 2.16 7.50
CA ILE A 105 7.75 2.06 6.05
C ILE A 105 7.23 3.38 5.49
N GLU A 106 6.29 4.03 6.17
CA GLU A 106 5.79 5.36 5.78
C GLU A 106 6.91 6.39 5.73
N GLU A 107 7.70 6.48 6.80
CA GLU A 107 8.76 7.49 6.92
C GLU A 107 9.96 7.20 6.00
N ASP A 108 10.40 5.94 5.96
CA ASP A 108 11.66 5.55 5.32
C ASP A 108 11.49 5.18 3.84
N TRP A 109 10.31 4.67 3.41
CA TRP A 109 10.11 4.18 2.05
C TRP A 109 9.08 4.99 1.27
N CYS A 110 7.87 5.17 1.83
CA CYS A 110 6.81 5.90 1.14
C CYS A 110 7.22 7.35 0.87
N THR A 111 7.76 8.04 1.89
CA THR A 111 8.25 9.43 1.73
C THR A 111 9.32 9.56 0.63
N LEU A 112 10.24 8.59 0.52
CA LEU A 112 11.27 8.61 -0.54
C LEU A 112 10.67 8.26 -1.91
N PHE A 113 9.73 7.31 -1.93
CA PHE A 113 9.05 6.91 -3.14
C PHE A 113 8.21 8.06 -3.71
N ASP A 114 7.43 8.74 -2.87
CA ASP A 114 6.60 9.89 -3.26
C ASP A 114 7.44 11.02 -3.85
N LYS A 115 8.59 11.31 -3.22
CA LYS A 115 9.54 12.28 -3.78
C LYS A 115 10.02 11.91 -5.17
N LEU A 116 10.21 10.62 -5.48
CA LEU A 116 10.62 10.19 -6.82
C LEU A 116 9.53 10.37 -7.89
N LEU A 117 8.29 10.59 -7.48
CA LEU A 117 7.16 10.89 -8.37
C LEU A 117 7.01 12.39 -8.65
N GLU A 118 7.76 13.27 -7.97
CA GLU A 118 7.70 14.73 -8.20
C GLU A 118 8.40 15.10 -9.51
N ASP A 119 7.75 15.92 -10.33
CA ASP A 119 8.22 16.32 -11.67
C ASP A 119 9.49 17.18 -11.70
N ASN A 120 9.86 17.82 -10.58
CA ASN A 120 10.88 18.87 -10.55
C ASN A 120 12.15 18.51 -9.77
N LEU A 121 12.46 17.22 -9.62
CA LEU A 121 13.67 16.78 -8.93
C LEU A 121 14.94 17.07 -9.73
N LYS A 122 15.96 17.58 -9.05
CA LYS A 122 17.29 17.69 -9.65
C LYS A 122 17.90 16.30 -9.83
N PRO A 123 18.63 16.01 -10.93
CA PRO A 123 19.20 14.68 -11.18
C PRO A 123 20.11 14.15 -10.06
N SER A 124 20.81 15.05 -9.35
CA SER A 124 21.66 14.66 -8.21
C SER A 124 20.84 14.26 -6.98
N GLU A 125 19.71 14.91 -6.76
CA GLU A 125 18.78 14.62 -5.66
C GLU A 125 18.03 13.33 -5.92
N GLU A 126 17.50 13.17 -7.13
CA GLU A 126 16.84 11.95 -7.58
C GLU A 126 17.76 10.72 -7.43
N LYS A 127 19.03 10.83 -7.87
CA LYS A 127 20.02 9.77 -7.70
C LYS A 127 20.23 9.41 -6.23
N LYS A 128 20.31 10.42 -5.35
CA LYS A 128 20.46 10.21 -3.90
C LYS A 128 19.26 9.49 -3.32
N ILE A 129 18.03 9.95 -3.62
CA ILE A 129 16.80 9.33 -3.13
C ILE A 129 16.70 7.87 -3.55
N ARG A 130 17.00 7.56 -4.83
CA ARG A 130 17.05 6.15 -5.30
C ARG A 130 18.08 5.32 -4.53
N GLN A 131 19.23 5.90 -4.20
CA GLN A 131 20.26 5.20 -3.43
C GLN A 131 19.80 4.96 -1.99
N ASP A 132 19.19 5.94 -1.35
CA ASP A 132 18.67 5.84 0.01
C ASP A 132 17.57 4.76 0.08
N LEU A 133 16.61 4.77 -0.84
CA LEU A 133 15.55 3.76 -0.90
C LEU A 133 16.12 2.35 -1.15
N ARG A 134 17.10 2.19 -2.05
CA ARG A 134 17.80 0.90 -2.23
C ARG A 134 18.50 0.44 -0.96
N SER A 135 19.08 1.37 -0.21
CA SER A 135 19.77 1.05 1.06
C SER A 135 18.78 0.55 2.10
N HIS A 136 17.63 1.21 2.24
CA HIS A 136 16.56 0.78 3.15
C HIS A 136 16.03 -0.62 2.78
N LEU A 137 15.75 -0.86 1.50
CA LEU A 137 15.35 -2.18 1.00
C LEU A 137 16.40 -3.26 1.29
N SER A 138 17.68 -2.94 1.07
CA SER A 138 18.78 -3.86 1.36
C SER A 138 18.91 -4.18 2.85
N GLY A 139 18.59 -3.22 3.71
CA GLY A 139 18.58 -3.39 5.16
C GLY A 139 17.56 -4.41 5.66
N THR A 140 16.49 -4.69 4.90
CA THR A 140 15.47 -5.68 5.28
C THR A 140 15.85 -7.13 4.95
N ILE A 141 16.90 -7.35 4.16
CA ILE A 141 17.28 -8.69 3.67
C ILE A 141 17.55 -9.67 4.84
N SER A 142 18.14 -9.19 5.93
CA SER A 142 18.39 -10.04 7.12
C SER A 142 17.10 -10.51 7.77
N ILE A 143 16.08 -9.66 7.80
CA ILE A 143 14.76 -9.94 8.36
C ILE A 143 14.05 -11.00 7.50
N LEU A 144 14.11 -10.85 6.18
CA LEU A 144 13.46 -11.74 5.21
C LEU A 144 14.08 -13.14 5.11
N LYS A 145 15.24 -13.38 5.73
CA LYS A 145 15.83 -14.72 5.83
C LYS A 145 15.16 -15.62 6.86
N GLU A 146 14.52 -15.02 7.83
CA GLU A 146 14.01 -15.73 9.01
C GLU A 146 12.56 -16.18 8.85
N LYS A 147 11.77 -15.44 8.07
CA LYS A 147 10.33 -15.61 7.92
C LYS A 147 9.90 -15.43 6.47
N PRO A 148 8.84 -16.15 6.03
CA PRO A 148 8.34 -16.02 4.65
C PRO A 148 7.73 -14.63 4.37
N TYR A 149 7.08 -14.02 5.36
CA TYR A 149 6.54 -12.66 5.29
C TYR A 149 7.34 -11.72 6.19
N PHE A 150 7.05 -10.43 6.12
CA PHE A 150 7.82 -9.44 6.88
C PHE A 150 7.66 -9.67 8.39
N MET A 151 8.69 -10.25 9.01
CA MET A 151 8.75 -10.63 10.43
C MET A 151 7.63 -11.58 10.91
N SER A 152 6.97 -12.26 10.01
CA SER A 152 5.82 -13.12 10.32
C SER A 152 5.83 -14.41 9.50
N ASP A 153 5.20 -15.43 10.03
CA ASP A 153 4.88 -16.64 9.28
C ASP A 153 3.62 -16.47 8.42
N ASP A 154 2.78 -15.47 8.75
CA ASP A 154 1.55 -15.16 8.07
C ASP A 154 1.63 -13.80 7.38
N PHE A 155 0.91 -13.67 6.25
CA PHE A 155 0.73 -12.40 5.55
C PHE A 155 0.01 -11.39 6.42
N SER A 156 0.42 -10.11 6.37
CA SER A 156 -0.01 -9.10 7.32
C SER A 156 -0.21 -7.71 6.68
N LEU A 157 -0.72 -6.74 7.44
CA LEU A 157 -0.84 -5.35 6.98
C LEU A 157 0.52 -4.72 6.61
N VAL A 158 1.62 -5.19 7.20
CA VAL A 158 2.97 -4.73 6.81
C VAL A 158 3.26 -5.10 5.36
N ASP A 159 2.92 -6.33 4.96
CA ASP A 159 3.13 -6.81 3.60
C ASP A 159 2.21 -6.08 2.61
N CYS A 160 0.99 -5.69 3.04
CA CYS A 160 0.11 -4.84 2.27
C CYS A 160 0.71 -3.43 2.01
N CYS A 161 1.47 -2.89 2.97
CA CYS A 161 2.17 -1.61 2.79
C CYS A 161 3.38 -1.73 1.87
N ILE A 162 4.15 -2.82 2.01
CA ILE A 162 5.40 -3.04 1.27
C ILE A 162 5.13 -3.41 -0.20
N GLY A 163 4.15 -4.28 -0.45
CA GLY A 163 3.86 -4.82 -1.78
C GLY A 163 3.71 -3.78 -2.88
N PRO A 164 2.86 -2.74 -2.71
CA PRO A 164 2.70 -1.68 -3.70
C PRO A 164 3.98 -0.92 -4.04
N ILE A 165 4.84 -0.68 -3.06
CA ILE A 165 6.14 -0.03 -3.27
C ILE A 165 7.08 -0.93 -4.09
N LEU A 166 7.21 -2.21 -3.68
CA LEU A 166 8.06 -3.17 -4.39
C LEU A 166 7.61 -3.38 -5.84
N TRP A 167 6.30 -3.40 -6.06
CA TRP A 167 5.72 -3.54 -7.40
C TRP A 167 6.09 -2.35 -8.29
N ARG A 168 6.16 -1.13 -7.72
CA ARG A 168 6.41 0.12 -8.44
C ARG A 168 7.88 0.51 -8.57
N LEU A 169 8.83 -0.21 -7.96
CA LEU A 169 10.26 0.11 -8.03
C LEU A 169 10.78 0.32 -9.46
N PRO A 170 10.40 -0.50 -10.47
CA PRO A 170 10.83 -0.28 -11.85
C PRO A 170 10.35 1.06 -12.42
N LEU A 171 9.17 1.55 -12.04
CA LEU A 171 8.59 2.81 -12.52
C LEU A 171 9.43 4.03 -12.10
N VAL A 172 10.11 3.93 -10.96
CA VAL A 172 11.02 4.97 -10.46
C VAL A 172 12.50 4.65 -10.77
N GLY A 173 12.77 3.73 -11.70
CA GLY A 173 14.13 3.39 -12.13
C GLY A 173 14.97 2.66 -11.08
N ILE A 174 14.31 1.92 -10.19
CA ILE A 174 14.97 1.08 -9.19
C ILE A 174 14.84 -0.38 -9.59
N GLU A 175 15.96 -0.98 -9.98
CA GLU A 175 16.08 -2.42 -10.19
C GLU A 175 16.89 -3.03 -9.05
N ILE A 176 16.41 -4.15 -8.54
CA ILE A 176 17.13 -4.97 -7.57
C ILE A 176 17.70 -6.16 -8.34
N LYS A 177 19.01 -6.16 -8.53
CA LYS A 177 19.68 -7.27 -9.23
C LYS A 177 19.56 -8.54 -8.42
N GLU A 178 19.24 -9.65 -9.10
CA GLU A 178 19.21 -10.96 -8.48
C GLU A 178 20.63 -11.48 -8.27
N GLU A 179 21.09 -11.40 -7.04
CA GLU A 179 22.41 -11.86 -6.57
C GLU A 179 22.20 -12.72 -5.31
N ALA A 180 23.21 -13.50 -4.93
CA ALA A 180 23.12 -14.33 -3.73
C ALA A 180 22.72 -13.56 -2.47
N LYS A 181 23.18 -12.31 -2.33
CA LYS A 181 22.83 -11.45 -1.18
C LYS A 181 21.42 -10.90 -1.21
N THR A 182 20.83 -10.67 -2.40
CA THR A 182 19.48 -10.11 -2.58
C THR A 182 18.41 -11.17 -2.77
N ARG A 183 18.80 -12.44 -2.85
CA ARG A 183 17.90 -13.57 -3.06
C ARG A 183 16.71 -13.61 -2.09
N PRO A 184 16.88 -13.39 -0.76
CA PRO A 184 15.73 -13.39 0.16
C PRO A 184 14.70 -12.31 -0.19
N LEU A 185 15.15 -11.13 -0.64
CA LEU A 185 14.25 -10.07 -1.08
C LEU A 185 13.51 -10.45 -2.36
N HIS A 186 14.18 -11.11 -3.32
CA HIS A 186 13.51 -11.59 -4.54
C HIS A 186 12.49 -12.69 -4.25
N GLU A 187 12.81 -13.62 -3.34
CA GLU A 187 11.88 -14.66 -2.91
C GLU A 187 10.65 -14.06 -2.24
N TYR A 188 10.85 -13.07 -1.37
CA TYR A 188 9.76 -12.32 -0.74
C TYR A 188 8.93 -11.54 -1.78
N MET A 189 9.57 -10.79 -2.67
CA MET A 189 8.87 -10.09 -3.76
C MET A 189 8.03 -11.05 -4.58
N LYS A 190 8.58 -12.20 -4.96
CA LYS A 190 7.83 -13.22 -5.69
C LYS A 190 6.63 -13.70 -4.90
N LEU A 191 6.80 -13.97 -3.60
CA LEU A 191 5.74 -14.49 -2.75
C LEU A 191 4.56 -13.51 -2.65
N ILE A 192 4.81 -12.22 -2.42
CA ILE A 192 3.73 -11.24 -2.24
C ILE A 192 3.15 -10.75 -3.57
N LEU A 193 3.96 -10.54 -4.61
CA LEU A 193 3.49 -9.99 -5.89
C LEU A 193 2.76 -11.02 -6.78
N THR A 194 2.91 -12.32 -6.50
CA THR A 194 2.15 -13.38 -7.17
C THR A 194 0.96 -13.88 -6.36
N ARG A 195 0.70 -13.28 -5.21
CA ARG A 195 -0.45 -13.61 -4.36
C ARG A 195 -1.75 -13.25 -5.08
N PRO A 196 -2.78 -14.14 -5.08
CA PRO A 196 -4.04 -13.87 -5.79
C PRO A 196 -4.62 -12.50 -5.42
N ALA A 197 -4.77 -12.19 -4.14
CA ALA A 197 -5.32 -10.92 -3.68
C ALA A 197 -4.50 -9.70 -4.16
N PHE A 198 -3.16 -9.83 -4.27
CA PHE A 198 -2.34 -8.78 -4.84
C PHE A 198 -2.62 -8.58 -6.33
N LEU A 199 -2.72 -9.65 -7.09
CA LEU A 199 -2.99 -9.60 -8.54
C LEU A 199 -4.40 -9.08 -8.84
N ASP A 200 -5.37 -9.48 -8.03
CA ASP A 200 -6.77 -9.07 -8.18
C ASP A 200 -6.98 -7.59 -7.77
N SER A 201 -6.18 -7.09 -6.84
CA SER A 201 -6.22 -5.69 -6.40
C SER A 201 -5.62 -4.67 -7.38
N LEU A 202 -4.91 -5.13 -8.42
CA LEU A 202 -4.35 -4.24 -9.44
C LEU A 202 -5.46 -3.60 -10.28
N SER A 203 -5.40 -2.28 -10.47
CA SER A 203 -6.25 -1.58 -11.42
C SER A 203 -5.90 -1.93 -12.87
N ASP A 204 -6.78 -1.61 -13.80
CA ASP A 204 -6.51 -1.80 -15.23
C ASP A 204 -5.32 -0.93 -15.66
N GLU A 205 -5.24 0.32 -15.17
CA GLU A 205 -4.14 1.24 -15.43
C GLU A 205 -2.79 0.71 -14.90
N GLU A 206 -2.77 0.10 -13.71
CA GLU A 206 -1.57 -0.54 -13.17
C GLU A 206 -1.13 -1.74 -14.03
N ARG A 207 -2.06 -2.55 -14.50
CA ARG A 207 -1.77 -3.70 -15.39
C ARG A 207 -1.17 -3.23 -16.72
N ASP A 208 -1.72 -2.15 -17.29
CA ASP A 208 -1.28 -1.59 -18.57
C ASP A 208 0.16 -1.05 -18.48
N ILE A 209 0.50 -0.32 -17.43
CA ILE A 209 1.86 0.21 -17.23
C ILE A 209 2.92 -0.90 -17.25
N ARG A 210 2.63 -2.06 -16.65
CA ARG A 210 3.59 -3.18 -16.65
C ARG A 210 3.59 -4.02 -17.92
N SER A 211 2.54 -3.93 -18.73
CA SER A 211 2.49 -4.61 -20.03
C SER A 211 3.36 -3.92 -21.08
N ILE A 212 3.71 -2.64 -20.84
CA ILE A 212 4.48 -1.80 -21.75
C ILE A 212 6.00 -1.81 -21.39
N THR A 213 6.36 -2.31 -20.20
CA THR A 213 7.75 -2.42 -19.74
C THR A 213 8.27 -3.85 -19.82
#